data_42e888feb0a1d52388c6fe348934a17d
#
_entry.id   42e888feb0a1d52388c6fe348934a17d
#
_cell.length_a   1.000
_cell.length_b   1.000
_cell.length_c   1.000
_cell.angle_alpha   90.00
_cell.angle_beta   90.00
_cell.angle_gamma   90.00
#
_symmetry.space_group_name_H-M   'P 1'
#
loop_
_entity.id
_entity.type
_entity.pdbx_description
1 polymer ?
#
loop_
_entity_poly.entity_id
_entity_poly.type
_entity_poly.pdbx_seq_one_letter_code
_entity_poly.pdbx_strand_id
1 'polypeptide(L)'
;MMRLETRLALAALAAALVATSASPARAQATPAPAASAAAPAPSRIRLVLNASFWPTKTSFSDSRTFTEYAEQTTIHTSYEAGSALGPDAALQVSLFRGLGLLVGYSHFSRDVSGQVDVSRPHPLYLNRNRSATAEISGYGLTEGALHLDLAYARTAGHLDWALFAGATLFQVEADLLAKPTYDDTYPYDELSITATPSTTVKDSPVGFNVGGRLDYRFGRSRRIGAGVQVLYSTASVKLKATPDATEATFDAGGLSVGAGLRVYF
;
A
#
# COMPACT_ATOMS: atom_id res chain seq x y z
N MET A 1 -19.82 -1.61 -14.15
CA MET A 1 -20.74 -1.08 -13.14
C MET A 1 -20.75 -1.87 -11.84
N MET A 2 -19.70 -2.65 -11.55
CA MET A 2 -19.61 -3.58 -10.39
C MET A 2 -18.52 -3.21 -9.36
N ARG A 3 -17.97 -1.99 -9.41
CA ARG A 3 -16.87 -1.54 -8.53
C ARG A 3 -17.27 -0.65 -7.34
N LEU A 4 -18.54 -0.26 -7.24
CA LEU A 4 -19.00 0.67 -6.19
C LEU A 4 -19.49 -0.06 -4.92
N GLU A 5 -19.98 -1.28 -5.03
CA GLU A 5 -20.56 -2.02 -3.91
C GLU A 5 -19.52 -2.62 -2.95
N THR A 6 -18.32 -2.93 -3.44
CA THR A 6 -17.24 -3.50 -2.60
C THR A 6 -16.60 -2.47 -1.67
N ARG A 7 -16.69 -1.17 -2.02
CA ARG A 7 -16.12 -0.08 -1.20
C ARG A 7 -16.97 0.29 0.02
N LEU A 8 -18.26 0.02 -0.02
CA LEU A 8 -19.19 0.30 1.10
C LEU A 8 -19.19 -0.78 2.19
N ALA A 9 -18.79 -2.00 1.86
CA ALA A 9 -18.77 -3.11 2.83
C ALA A 9 -17.61 -3.02 3.83
N LEU A 10 -16.47 -2.41 3.46
CA LEU A 10 -15.32 -2.26 4.37
C LEU A 10 -15.49 -1.13 5.40
N ALA A 11 -16.27 -0.10 5.08
CA ALA A 11 -16.54 1.01 6.00
C ALA A 11 -17.49 0.62 7.14
N ALA A 12 -18.32 -0.41 6.95
CA ALA A 12 -19.29 -0.86 7.95
C ALA A 12 -18.67 -1.76 9.04
N LEU A 13 -17.50 -2.38 8.80
CA LEU A 13 -16.88 -3.30 9.76
C LEU A 13 -16.11 -2.57 10.88
N ALA A 14 -15.73 -1.31 10.68
CA ALA A 14 -15.03 -0.52 11.68
C ALA A 14 -15.94 0.08 12.76
N ALA A 15 -17.27 0.12 12.54
CA ALA A 15 -18.22 0.77 13.44
C ALA A 15 -18.88 -0.21 14.45
N ALA A 16 -18.73 -1.51 14.31
CA ALA A 16 -19.51 -2.50 15.09
C ALA A 16 -18.85 -2.97 16.39
N LEU A 17 -17.66 -2.48 16.78
CA LEU A 17 -16.92 -3.01 17.94
C LEU A 17 -17.02 -2.16 19.22
N VAL A 18 -17.91 -1.20 19.32
CA VAL A 18 -18.00 -0.25 20.47
C VAL A 18 -19.26 -0.42 21.34
N ALA A 19 -20.07 -1.43 21.16
CA ALA A 19 -21.25 -1.58 21.99
C ALA A 19 -21.28 -2.98 22.63
N THR A 20 -20.73 -3.14 23.85
CA THR A 20 -21.31 -3.98 24.95
C THR A 20 -20.33 -4.07 26.13
N SER A 21 -20.64 -3.38 27.23
CA SER A 21 -20.46 -3.92 28.61
C SER A 21 -20.90 -2.88 29.64
N ALA A 22 -22.21 -2.86 29.94
CA ALA A 22 -22.71 -2.33 31.19
C ALA A 22 -23.12 -3.54 32.04
N SER A 23 -22.34 -3.88 33.05
CA SER A 23 -22.76 -4.81 34.11
C SER A 23 -23.00 -4.04 35.39
N PRO A 24 -24.07 -4.37 36.17
CA PRO A 24 -24.43 -3.62 37.35
C PRO A 24 -23.50 -3.92 38.52
N ALA A 25 -23.11 -2.87 39.22
CA ALA A 25 -22.29 -2.90 40.40
C ALA A 25 -22.99 -3.59 41.59
N ARG A 26 -22.37 -4.61 42.13
CA ARG A 26 -22.69 -5.18 43.44
C ARG A 26 -21.85 -4.45 44.48
N ALA A 27 -22.51 -3.78 45.40
CA ALA A 27 -21.86 -3.14 46.56
C ALA A 27 -21.27 -4.23 47.47
N GLN A 28 -19.96 -4.20 47.68
CA GLN A 28 -19.28 -4.92 48.74
C GLN A 28 -18.42 -3.97 49.58
N ALA A 29 -18.44 -4.22 50.90
CA ALA A 29 -17.89 -3.40 51.93
C ALA A 29 -16.39 -3.11 51.78
N THR A 30 -16.05 -1.90 52.15
CA THR A 30 -14.74 -1.26 52.09
C THR A 30 -13.72 -1.88 53.05
N PRO A 31 -12.60 -2.42 52.57
CA PRO A 31 -11.36 -2.51 53.37
C PRO A 31 -10.55 -1.21 53.22
N ALA A 32 -9.87 -0.82 54.28
CA ALA A 32 -9.07 0.40 54.37
C ALA A 32 -8.10 0.61 53.18
N PRO A 33 -7.78 1.86 52.80
CA PRO A 33 -6.99 2.17 51.64
C PRO A 33 -5.53 1.69 51.83
N ALA A 34 -5.18 0.60 51.17
CA ALA A 34 -3.77 0.34 50.87
C ALA A 34 -3.28 1.49 49.98
N ALA A 35 -2.16 2.10 50.34
CA ALA A 35 -1.53 3.20 49.63
C ALA A 35 -1.51 2.89 48.12
N SER A 36 -2.35 3.58 47.36
CA SER A 36 -2.41 3.49 45.90
C SER A 36 -1.03 3.86 45.36
N ALA A 37 -0.28 2.88 44.88
CA ALA A 37 0.92 3.14 44.11
C ALA A 37 0.52 4.09 42.97
N ALA A 38 1.10 5.29 42.93
CA ALA A 38 0.82 6.31 41.96
C ALA A 38 0.89 5.67 40.54
N ALA A 39 -0.19 5.76 39.80
CA ALA A 39 -0.20 5.27 38.44
C ALA A 39 0.95 5.93 37.67
N PRO A 40 1.78 5.16 36.95
CA PRO A 40 2.88 5.74 36.21
C PRO A 40 2.34 6.81 35.26
N ALA A 41 3.02 7.97 35.19
CA ALA A 41 2.64 9.07 34.31
C ALA A 41 2.46 8.55 32.87
N PRO A 42 1.45 8.99 32.17
CA PRO A 42 1.23 8.53 30.80
C PRO A 42 2.43 8.90 29.93
N SER A 43 3.04 7.90 29.28
CA SER A 43 4.11 8.13 28.33
C SER A 43 3.63 9.06 27.22
N ARG A 44 4.37 10.14 26.97
CA ARG A 44 3.98 11.14 25.96
C ARG A 44 4.44 10.78 24.56
N ILE A 45 5.52 10.00 24.46
CA ILE A 45 6.13 9.63 23.19
C ILE A 45 6.11 8.10 23.07
N ARG A 46 5.74 7.62 21.89
CA ARG A 46 5.72 6.19 21.57
C ARG A 46 6.40 5.98 20.23
N LEU A 47 7.38 5.08 20.19
CA LEU A 47 7.98 4.56 18.97
C LEU A 47 7.33 3.22 18.63
N VAL A 48 6.95 3.05 17.39
CA VAL A 48 6.33 1.86 16.80
C VAL A 48 7.26 1.33 15.73
N LEU A 49 7.58 0.05 15.76
CA LEU A 49 8.38 -0.64 14.73
C LEU A 49 7.68 -1.93 14.35
N ASN A 50 7.25 -2.05 13.12
CA ASN A 50 6.53 -3.21 12.60
C ASN A 50 7.26 -3.86 11.44
N ALA A 51 7.03 -5.16 11.28
CA ALA A 51 7.05 -5.83 9.99
C ALA A 51 5.60 -5.89 9.50
N SER A 52 5.35 -5.32 8.33
CA SER A 52 4.00 -5.17 7.77
C SER A 52 3.86 -5.96 6.48
N PHE A 53 2.70 -6.57 6.29
CA PHE A 53 2.35 -7.36 5.11
C PHE A 53 1.21 -6.68 4.35
N TRP A 54 1.37 -6.52 3.04
CA TRP A 54 0.39 -5.99 2.09
C TRP A 54 -0.17 -7.14 1.24
N PRO A 55 -1.35 -7.69 1.58
CA PRO A 55 -1.95 -8.82 0.85
C PRO A 55 -2.53 -8.43 -0.51
N THR A 56 -2.78 -7.15 -0.74
CA THR A 56 -3.47 -6.66 -1.93
C THR A 56 -2.60 -6.78 -3.16
N LYS A 57 -3.11 -7.45 -4.19
CA LYS A 57 -2.54 -7.42 -5.54
C LYS A 57 -3.00 -6.17 -6.27
N THR A 58 -2.15 -5.61 -7.10
CA THR A 58 -2.45 -4.44 -7.93
C THR A 58 -2.26 -4.81 -9.39
N SER A 59 -3.23 -4.50 -10.25
CA SER A 59 -3.12 -4.67 -11.70
C SER A 59 -3.33 -3.34 -12.40
N PHE A 60 -2.54 -3.09 -13.42
CA PHE A 60 -2.62 -1.91 -14.27
C PHE A 60 -2.18 -2.23 -15.69
N SER A 61 -2.41 -1.34 -16.62
CA SER A 61 -2.03 -1.53 -18.01
C SER A 61 -1.66 -0.21 -18.67
N ASP A 62 -0.85 -0.28 -19.71
CA ASP A 62 -0.61 0.82 -20.64
C ASP A 62 -0.82 0.37 -22.09
N SER A 63 -0.94 1.34 -22.98
CA SER A 63 -1.03 1.10 -24.41
C SER A 63 -0.27 2.17 -25.17
N ARG A 64 0.30 1.79 -26.31
CA ARG A 64 0.96 2.70 -27.23
C ARG A 64 0.44 2.46 -28.64
N THR A 65 0.25 3.54 -29.36
CA THR A 65 -0.13 3.47 -30.76
C THR A 65 0.72 4.47 -31.54
N PHE A 66 1.38 3.99 -32.56
CA PHE A 66 2.21 4.83 -33.44
C PHE A 66 2.15 4.30 -34.87
N THR A 67 2.54 5.14 -35.82
CA THR A 67 2.48 4.78 -37.25
C THR A 67 3.78 4.15 -37.72
N GLU A 68 3.69 2.97 -38.29
CA GLU A 68 4.76 2.25 -38.99
C GLU A 68 4.28 1.75 -40.33
N TYR A 69 5.09 1.85 -41.39
CA TYR A 69 4.70 1.42 -42.76
C TYR A 69 3.34 1.98 -43.26
N ALA A 70 3.04 3.25 -42.89
CA ALA A 70 1.79 3.95 -43.15
C ALA A 70 0.53 3.38 -42.48
N GLU A 71 0.67 2.41 -41.57
CA GLU A 71 -0.38 1.79 -40.77
C GLU A 71 -0.09 1.90 -39.29
N GLN A 72 -1.04 1.52 -38.43
CA GLN A 72 -0.89 1.64 -36.96
C GLN A 72 -0.28 0.38 -36.36
N THR A 73 0.78 0.58 -35.58
CA THR A 73 1.30 -0.41 -34.64
C THR A 73 0.68 -0.12 -33.28
N THR A 74 0.16 -1.17 -32.63
CA THR A 74 -0.39 -1.09 -31.27
C THR A 74 0.36 -2.04 -30.36
N ILE A 75 0.76 -1.55 -29.19
CA ILE A 75 1.36 -2.32 -28.11
C ILE A 75 0.43 -2.16 -26.90
N HIS A 76 -0.01 -3.26 -26.33
CA HIS A 76 -0.78 -3.30 -25.09
C HIS A 76 0.01 -4.08 -24.05
N THR A 77 0.20 -3.50 -22.86
CA THR A 77 0.93 -4.14 -21.77
C THR A 77 0.05 -4.23 -20.54
N SER A 78 -0.05 -5.41 -19.96
CA SER A 78 -0.71 -5.66 -18.68
C SER A 78 0.32 -6.01 -17.63
N TYR A 79 0.14 -5.47 -16.41
CA TYR A 79 1.03 -5.68 -15.27
C TYR A 79 0.24 -6.18 -14.07
N GLU A 80 0.82 -7.12 -13.33
CA GLU A 80 0.30 -7.63 -12.07
C GLU A 80 1.41 -7.56 -11.00
N ALA A 81 1.17 -6.75 -9.98
CA ALA A 81 2.03 -6.65 -8.82
C ALA A 81 1.50 -7.54 -7.68
N GLY A 82 2.36 -8.37 -7.12
CA GLY A 82 2.03 -9.32 -6.05
C GLY A 82 1.82 -8.69 -4.68
N SER A 83 1.74 -9.53 -3.65
CA SER A 83 1.78 -9.11 -2.25
C SER A 83 3.19 -8.68 -1.86
N ALA A 84 3.30 -7.89 -0.78
CA ALA A 84 4.59 -7.40 -0.28
C ALA A 84 4.75 -7.59 1.22
N LEU A 85 6.01 -7.64 1.67
CA LEU A 85 6.41 -7.54 3.07
C LEU A 85 7.44 -6.42 3.17
N GLY A 86 7.31 -5.56 4.20
CA GLY A 86 8.24 -4.46 4.39
C GLY A 86 8.23 -3.88 5.80
N PRO A 87 9.22 -3.04 6.14
CA PRO A 87 9.26 -2.32 7.39
C PRO A 87 8.23 -1.17 7.44
N ASP A 88 7.71 -0.94 8.63
CA ASP A 88 6.88 0.19 8.98
C ASP A 88 7.34 0.74 10.33
N ALA A 89 7.57 2.03 10.43
CA ALA A 89 7.98 2.70 11.65
C ALA A 89 7.16 3.96 11.86
N ALA A 90 6.76 4.23 13.12
CA ALA A 90 6.02 5.44 13.45
C ALA A 90 6.40 6.01 14.79
N LEU A 91 6.35 7.33 14.91
CA LEU A 91 6.49 8.09 16.14
C LEU A 91 5.16 8.75 16.48
N GLN A 92 4.60 8.45 17.63
CA GLN A 92 3.40 9.10 18.14
C GLN A 92 3.72 10.00 19.32
N VAL A 93 3.20 11.22 19.29
CA VAL A 93 3.26 12.18 20.41
C VAL A 93 1.84 12.41 20.93
N SER A 94 1.61 12.08 22.21
CA SER A 94 0.33 12.32 22.87
C SER A 94 0.26 13.76 23.38
N LEU A 95 -0.76 14.50 22.99
CA LEU A 95 -0.96 15.91 23.31
C LEU A 95 -1.92 16.10 24.48
N PHE A 96 -3.19 15.77 24.29
CA PHE A 96 -4.24 16.08 25.24
C PHE A 96 -5.38 15.05 25.20
N ARG A 97 -5.78 14.51 26.38
CA ARG A 97 -6.95 13.61 26.56
C ARG A 97 -7.00 12.40 25.63
N GLY A 98 -5.84 11.87 25.23
CA GLY A 98 -5.74 10.72 24.31
C GLY A 98 -5.57 11.13 22.84
N LEU A 99 -5.74 12.39 22.51
CA LEU A 99 -5.39 12.91 21.19
C LEU A 99 -3.88 13.09 21.05
N GLY A 100 -3.35 12.87 19.87
CA GLY A 100 -1.94 13.03 19.56
C GLY A 100 -1.70 13.15 18.06
N LEU A 101 -0.45 13.35 17.72
CA LEU A 101 0.06 13.34 16.35
C LEU A 101 0.88 12.07 16.15
N LEU A 102 0.76 11.49 14.96
CA LEU A 102 1.55 10.35 14.54
C LEU A 102 2.23 10.70 13.22
N VAL A 103 3.53 10.44 13.16
CA VAL A 103 4.31 10.48 11.92
C VAL A 103 4.84 9.09 11.69
N GLY A 104 4.52 8.50 10.54
CA GLY A 104 4.91 7.14 10.17
C GLY A 104 5.57 7.10 8.80
N TYR A 105 6.41 6.10 8.60
CA TYR A 105 7.01 5.78 7.31
C TYR A 105 6.93 4.28 7.08
N SER A 106 6.42 3.90 5.93
CA SER A 106 6.41 2.51 5.45
C SER A 106 7.13 2.40 4.12
N HIS A 107 7.75 1.24 3.88
CA HIS A 107 8.46 0.97 2.63
C HIS A 107 8.30 -0.50 2.26
N PHE A 108 7.97 -0.78 1.01
CA PHE A 108 7.90 -2.15 0.49
C PHE A 108 8.15 -2.19 -1.01
N SER A 109 8.54 -3.36 -1.49
CA SER A 109 8.73 -3.66 -2.91
C SER A 109 7.94 -4.89 -3.31
N ARG A 110 7.44 -4.91 -4.53
CA ARG A 110 6.66 -5.99 -5.14
C ARG A 110 7.31 -6.43 -6.43
N ASP A 111 7.33 -7.72 -6.67
CA ASP A 111 7.63 -8.24 -7.99
C ASP A 111 6.43 -8.03 -8.91
N VAL A 112 6.70 -7.56 -10.11
CA VAL A 112 5.71 -7.31 -11.15
C VAL A 112 5.96 -8.29 -12.28
N SER A 113 4.91 -9.00 -12.66
CA SER A 113 4.84 -9.84 -13.86
C SER A 113 3.76 -9.29 -14.78
N GLY A 114 3.75 -9.73 -16.03
CA GLY A 114 2.74 -9.26 -16.96
C GLY A 114 2.88 -9.87 -18.34
N GLN A 115 2.15 -9.29 -19.28
CA GLN A 115 2.14 -9.71 -20.67
C GLN A 115 2.14 -8.48 -21.56
N VAL A 116 2.88 -8.57 -22.66
CA VAL A 116 2.85 -7.59 -23.74
C VAL A 116 2.29 -8.23 -24.99
N ASP A 117 1.27 -7.59 -25.57
CA ASP A 117 0.64 -7.93 -26.82
C ASP A 117 0.97 -6.85 -27.85
N VAL A 118 1.52 -7.25 -28.99
CA VAL A 118 1.92 -6.36 -30.05
C VAL A 118 1.14 -6.71 -31.32
N SER A 119 0.57 -5.71 -31.99
CA SER A 119 0.02 -5.79 -33.33
C SER A 119 0.76 -4.82 -34.22
N ARG A 120 1.50 -5.35 -35.22
CA ARG A 120 2.40 -4.58 -36.07
C ARG A 120 2.07 -4.83 -37.57
N PRO A 121 2.01 -3.78 -38.41
CA PRO A 121 1.77 -3.94 -39.84
C PRO A 121 2.86 -4.76 -40.53
N HIS A 122 2.47 -5.43 -41.59
CA HIS A 122 3.41 -6.14 -42.47
C HIS A 122 4.17 -5.13 -43.34
N PRO A 123 5.51 -5.18 -43.44
CA PRO A 123 6.28 -4.15 -44.12
C PRO A 123 6.09 -4.14 -45.63
N LEU A 124 5.58 -5.25 -46.25
CA LEU A 124 5.41 -5.39 -47.70
C LEU A 124 3.94 -5.42 -48.15
N TYR A 125 3.00 -5.67 -47.23
CA TYR A 125 1.59 -5.81 -47.57
C TYR A 125 0.72 -4.92 -46.70
N LEU A 126 -0.10 -4.08 -47.32
CA LEU A 126 -1.06 -3.22 -46.59
C LEU A 126 -2.21 -4.05 -46.02
N ASN A 127 -2.79 -3.56 -44.93
CA ASN A 127 -3.92 -4.16 -44.20
C ASN A 127 -3.65 -5.62 -43.74
N ARG A 128 -2.38 -5.94 -43.49
CA ARG A 128 -1.97 -7.23 -42.97
C ARG A 128 -1.14 -7.03 -41.71
N ASN A 129 -1.78 -7.17 -40.52
CA ASN A 129 -1.08 -7.08 -39.26
C ASN A 129 -0.56 -8.43 -38.82
N ARG A 130 0.59 -8.41 -38.17
CA ARG A 130 1.21 -9.55 -37.47
C ARG A 130 1.09 -9.30 -35.99
N SER A 131 0.86 -10.34 -35.20
CA SER A 131 0.74 -10.24 -33.76
C SER A 131 1.81 -11.09 -33.07
N ALA A 132 2.30 -10.59 -31.95
CA ALA A 132 3.19 -11.32 -31.08
C ALA A 132 2.85 -11.02 -29.62
N THR A 133 3.04 -12.02 -28.76
CA THR A 133 2.83 -11.93 -27.32
C THR A 133 4.09 -12.39 -26.62
N ALA A 134 4.46 -11.71 -25.55
CA ALA A 134 5.56 -12.12 -24.66
C ALA A 134 5.22 -11.88 -23.19
N GLU A 135 5.75 -12.72 -22.32
CA GLU A 135 5.66 -12.51 -20.88
C GLU A 135 6.69 -11.49 -20.40
N ILE A 136 6.29 -10.72 -19.41
CA ILE A 136 7.13 -9.76 -18.70
C ILE A 136 7.41 -10.32 -17.32
N SER A 137 8.68 -10.35 -16.93
CA SER A 137 9.12 -10.77 -15.61
C SER A 137 10.35 -9.99 -15.15
N GLY A 138 10.56 -9.93 -13.84
CA GLY A 138 11.70 -9.23 -13.26
C GLY A 138 11.55 -7.72 -13.20
N TYR A 139 10.33 -7.19 -13.34
CA TYR A 139 10.02 -5.80 -13.12
C TYR A 139 9.71 -5.57 -11.64
N GLY A 140 9.93 -4.36 -11.15
CA GLY A 140 9.72 -3.97 -9.76
C GLY A 140 8.69 -2.85 -9.62
N LEU A 141 7.94 -2.89 -8.51
CA LEU A 141 7.12 -1.78 -8.03
C LEU A 141 7.50 -1.52 -6.57
N THR A 142 8.12 -0.38 -6.32
CA THR A 142 8.54 0.04 -4.98
C THR A 142 7.69 1.20 -4.50
N GLU A 143 7.19 1.11 -3.28
CA GLU A 143 6.35 2.13 -2.66
C GLU A 143 6.95 2.54 -1.32
N GLY A 144 7.22 3.84 -1.17
CA GLY A 144 7.50 4.50 0.10
C GLY A 144 6.31 5.38 0.48
N ALA A 145 5.92 5.42 1.74
CA ALA A 145 4.80 6.24 2.19
C ALA A 145 5.11 6.93 3.52
N LEU A 146 5.02 8.27 3.54
CA LEU A 146 5.09 9.09 4.75
C LEU A 146 3.68 9.44 5.21
N HIS A 147 3.31 9.01 6.41
CA HIS A 147 2.01 9.22 7.03
C HIS A 147 2.06 10.36 8.05
N LEU A 148 1.10 11.27 7.99
CA LEU A 148 0.92 12.37 8.93
C LEU A 148 -0.51 12.32 9.46
N ASP A 149 -0.69 11.85 10.71
CA ASP A 149 -1.98 11.45 11.23
C ASP A 149 -2.34 12.16 12.52
N LEU A 150 -3.64 12.37 12.70
CA LEU A 150 -4.23 12.57 14.01
C LEU A 150 -4.54 11.20 14.61
N ALA A 151 -4.10 10.99 15.85
CA ALA A 151 -4.28 9.74 16.56
C ALA A 151 -5.11 9.96 17.83
N TYR A 152 -6.03 9.03 18.11
CA TYR A 152 -6.71 8.93 19.39
C TYR A 152 -6.34 7.61 20.05
N ALA A 153 -5.73 7.68 21.23
CA ALA A 153 -5.22 6.52 21.95
C ALA A 153 -5.78 6.44 23.36
N ARG A 154 -6.02 5.23 23.85
CA ARG A 154 -6.44 4.94 25.22
C ARG A 154 -5.66 3.75 25.77
N THR A 155 -5.46 3.79 27.08
CA THR A 155 -4.78 2.74 27.85
C THR A 155 -5.77 2.16 28.88
N ALA A 156 -5.86 0.84 28.92
CA ALA A 156 -6.60 0.07 29.89
C ALA A 156 -5.67 -1.00 30.51
N GLY A 157 -5.07 -0.70 31.66
CA GLY A 157 -4.11 -1.60 32.32
C GLY A 157 -2.83 -1.77 31.49
N HIS A 158 -2.62 -2.97 30.94
CA HIS A 158 -1.49 -3.30 30.07
C HIS A 158 -1.82 -3.18 28.58
N LEU A 159 -3.07 -2.95 28.26
CA LEU A 159 -3.56 -2.89 26.89
C LEU A 159 -3.71 -1.44 26.44
N ASP A 160 -3.11 -1.10 25.30
CA ASP A 160 -3.33 0.15 24.60
C ASP A 160 -4.04 -0.11 23.28
N TRP A 161 -4.95 0.77 22.92
CA TRP A 161 -5.47 0.83 21.58
C TRP A 161 -5.39 2.25 21.03
N ALA A 162 -5.27 2.37 19.74
CA ALA A 162 -5.29 3.66 19.07
C ALA A 162 -6.01 3.54 17.70
N LEU A 163 -6.71 4.62 17.34
CA LEU A 163 -7.22 4.87 16.00
C LEU A 163 -6.49 6.09 15.45
N PHE A 164 -6.19 6.08 14.17
CA PHE A 164 -5.51 7.20 13.54
C PHE A 164 -5.96 7.35 12.09
N ALA A 165 -5.92 8.57 11.60
CA ALA A 165 -6.24 8.91 10.22
C ALA A 165 -5.52 10.20 9.83
N GLY A 166 -5.16 10.32 8.56
CA GLY A 166 -4.45 11.49 8.07
C GLY A 166 -4.12 11.47 6.59
N ALA A 167 -3.13 12.29 6.24
CA ALA A 167 -2.59 12.39 4.90
C ALA A 167 -1.39 11.47 4.73
N THR A 168 -1.24 10.94 3.52
CA THR A 168 -0.09 10.13 3.12
C THR A 168 0.57 10.73 1.89
N LEU A 169 1.88 10.92 1.96
CA LEU A 169 2.72 11.29 0.84
C LEU A 169 3.41 10.03 0.33
N PHE A 170 3.05 9.60 -0.86
CA PHE A 170 3.65 8.42 -1.48
C PHE A 170 4.86 8.80 -2.34
N GLN A 171 5.80 7.88 -2.45
CA GLN A 171 6.86 7.84 -3.45
C GLN A 171 6.78 6.49 -4.12
N VAL A 172 6.42 6.49 -5.39
CA VAL A 172 6.20 5.27 -6.18
C VAL A 172 7.23 5.22 -7.29
N GLU A 173 7.92 4.10 -7.39
CA GLU A 173 8.85 3.78 -8.48
C GLU A 173 8.39 2.47 -9.10
N ALA A 174 8.09 2.49 -10.40
CA ALA A 174 7.65 1.30 -11.13
C ALA A 174 8.45 1.12 -12.41
N ASP A 175 8.80 -0.12 -12.69
CA ASP A 175 9.36 -0.51 -13.96
C ASP A 175 8.23 -0.76 -14.96
N LEU A 176 8.26 -0.02 -16.05
CA LEU A 176 7.31 -0.14 -17.16
C LEU A 176 8.06 -0.59 -18.41
N LEU A 177 7.35 -1.22 -19.35
CA LEU A 177 7.91 -1.63 -20.61
C LEU A 177 8.46 -0.42 -21.38
N ALA A 178 9.74 -0.44 -21.70
CA ALA A 178 10.34 0.49 -22.64
C ALA A 178 9.94 0.12 -24.10
N LYS A 179 10.79 0.29 -25.06
CA LYS A 179 10.53 -0.14 -26.45
C LYS A 179 10.91 -1.61 -26.59
N PRO A 180 9.97 -2.54 -26.88
CA PRO A 180 10.30 -3.93 -27.12
C PRO A 180 11.16 -4.10 -28.37
N THR A 181 11.97 -5.14 -28.37
CA THR A 181 12.80 -5.54 -29.53
C THR A 181 12.13 -6.71 -30.24
N TYR A 182 12.13 -6.66 -31.56
CA TYR A 182 11.49 -7.65 -32.42
C TYR A 182 12.50 -8.39 -33.28
N ASP A 183 12.24 -9.65 -33.57
CA ASP A 183 12.82 -10.34 -34.70
C ASP A 183 11.86 -10.20 -35.90
N ASP A 184 12.38 -9.72 -37.00
CA ASP A 184 11.62 -9.32 -38.18
C ASP A 184 12.37 -9.79 -39.43
N THR A 185 12.44 -11.10 -39.63
CA THR A 185 13.20 -11.75 -40.69
C THR A 185 12.33 -11.98 -41.95
N TYR A 186 12.91 -11.76 -43.11
CA TYR A 186 12.23 -12.06 -44.41
C TYR A 186 11.74 -13.52 -44.46
N PRO A 187 10.51 -13.84 -44.92
CA PRO A 187 9.55 -13.00 -45.64
C PRO A 187 8.63 -12.10 -44.81
N TYR A 188 8.89 -11.90 -43.52
CA TYR A 188 8.16 -11.04 -42.57
C TYR A 188 6.74 -11.54 -42.24
N ASP A 189 6.43 -12.81 -42.43
CA ASP A 189 5.11 -13.38 -42.14
C ASP A 189 4.90 -13.59 -40.63
N GLU A 190 5.97 -13.78 -39.88
CA GLU A 190 5.96 -13.98 -38.43
C GLU A 190 6.57 -12.78 -37.72
N LEU A 191 6.09 -12.51 -36.51
CA LEU A 191 6.62 -11.51 -35.59
C LEU A 191 6.95 -12.20 -34.26
N SER A 192 8.14 -12.01 -33.76
CA SER A 192 8.52 -12.45 -32.41
C SER A 192 9.13 -11.31 -31.60
N ILE A 193 8.84 -11.29 -30.29
CA ILE A 193 9.42 -10.33 -29.35
C ILE A 193 10.66 -10.99 -28.76
N THR A 194 11.83 -10.39 -28.97
CA THR A 194 13.11 -10.94 -28.52
C THR A 194 13.58 -10.36 -27.20
N ALA A 195 13.12 -9.15 -26.85
CA ALA A 195 13.42 -8.54 -25.56
C ALA A 195 12.33 -7.56 -25.13
N THR A 196 12.10 -7.50 -23.81
CA THR A 196 11.17 -6.60 -23.15
C THR A 196 11.94 -5.73 -22.15
N PRO A 197 12.72 -4.72 -22.59
CA PRO A 197 13.47 -3.87 -21.68
C PRO A 197 12.54 -3.00 -20.85
N SER A 198 12.90 -2.72 -19.59
CA SER A 198 12.15 -1.83 -18.69
C SER A 198 12.73 -0.42 -18.66
N THR A 199 11.88 0.50 -18.23
CA THR A 199 12.26 1.86 -17.82
C THR A 199 11.61 2.16 -16.49
N THR A 200 12.37 2.71 -15.54
CA THR A 200 11.86 3.08 -14.23
C THR A 200 11.21 4.46 -14.30
N VAL A 201 9.96 4.54 -13.88
CA VAL A 201 9.18 5.78 -13.82
C VAL A 201 8.78 6.04 -12.38
N LYS A 202 8.73 7.32 -11.99
CA LYS A 202 8.44 7.75 -10.63
C LYS A 202 7.24 8.68 -10.59
N ASP A 203 6.47 8.58 -9.51
CA ASP A 203 5.39 9.49 -9.17
C ASP A 203 5.37 9.72 -7.65
N SER A 204 4.82 10.87 -7.23
CA SER A 204 4.74 11.23 -5.81
C SER A 204 3.35 11.75 -5.47
N PRO A 205 2.32 10.89 -5.51
CA PRO A 205 0.95 11.29 -5.24
C PRO A 205 0.70 11.52 -3.75
N VAL A 206 -0.27 12.38 -3.47
CA VAL A 206 -0.81 12.61 -2.13
C VAL A 206 -2.11 11.84 -1.98
N GLY A 207 -2.24 11.13 -0.88
CA GLY A 207 -3.41 10.34 -0.56
C GLY A 207 -3.84 10.50 0.90
N PHE A 208 -4.62 9.55 1.36
CA PHE A 208 -5.06 9.49 2.74
C PHE A 208 -4.85 8.08 3.32
N ASN A 209 -4.87 8.03 4.65
CA ASN A 209 -4.83 6.77 5.37
C ASN A 209 -5.78 6.76 6.56
N VAL A 210 -6.14 5.56 7.00
CA VAL A 210 -6.87 5.29 8.23
C VAL A 210 -6.41 3.97 8.80
N GLY A 211 -6.21 3.93 10.11
CA GLY A 211 -5.72 2.72 10.75
C GLY A 211 -6.11 2.58 12.20
N GLY A 212 -5.82 1.40 12.72
CA GLY A 212 -5.98 1.08 14.13
C GLY A 212 -4.87 0.16 14.61
N ARG A 213 -4.58 0.23 15.90
CA ARG A 213 -3.59 -0.64 16.50
C ARG A 213 -3.97 -1.07 17.90
N LEU A 214 -3.50 -2.25 18.29
CA LEU A 214 -3.66 -2.83 19.59
C LEU A 214 -2.29 -3.25 20.11
N ASP A 215 -1.90 -2.74 21.28
CA ASP A 215 -0.57 -2.92 21.84
C ASP A 215 -0.69 -3.50 23.26
N TYR A 216 0.20 -4.42 23.63
CA TYR A 216 0.33 -4.94 24.99
C TYR A 216 1.66 -4.52 25.58
N ARG A 217 1.64 -3.87 26.78
CA ARG A 217 2.82 -3.41 27.51
C ARG A 217 3.33 -4.46 28.47
N PHE A 218 4.62 -4.74 28.41
CA PHE A 218 5.27 -5.73 29.26
C PHE A 218 5.80 -5.13 30.59
N GLY A 219 5.80 -5.97 31.61
CA GLY A 219 6.46 -5.72 32.87
C GLY A 219 5.89 -4.55 33.70
N ARG A 220 6.52 -4.28 34.84
CA ARG A 220 6.11 -3.20 35.75
C ARG A 220 6.43 -1.80 35.20
N SER A 221 7.54 -1.65 34.49
CA SER A 221 7.95 -0.36 33.92
C SER A 221 7.08 0.07 32.75
N ARG A 222 6.39 -0.84 32.06
CA ARG A 222 5.51 -0.61 30.88
C ARG A 222 6.17 0.21 29.78
N ARG A 223 7.51 0.15 29.69
CA ARG A 223 8.29 0.90 28.70
C ARG A 223 8.44 0.18 27.37
N ILE A 224 8.21 -1.13 27.35
CA ILE A 224 8.32 -1.97 26.16
C ILE A 224 7.03 -2.74 26.01
N GLY A 225 6.61 -2.92 24.78
CA GLY A 225 5.43 -3.69 24.41
C GLY A 225 5.56 -4.33 23.04
N ALA A 226 4.57 -5.11 22.68
CA ALA A 226 4.36 -5.61 21.33
C ALA A 226 2.92 -5.32 20.93
N GLY A 227 2.66 -5.27 19.63
CA GLY A 227 1.31 -5.00 19.15
C GLY A 227 1.12 -5.32 17.69
N VAL A 228 -0.13 -5.22 17.29
CA VAL A 228 -0.60 -5.40 15.91
C VAL A 228 -1.21 -4.10 15.41
N GLN A 229 -1.09 -3.86 14.11
CA GLN A 229 -1.61 -2.69 13.42
C GLN A 229 -2.30 -3.11 12.14
N VAL A 230 -3.41 -2.47 11.85
CA VAL A 230 -4.07 -2.53 10.54
C VAL A 230 -4.11 -1.12 10.00
N LEU A 231 -3.64 -0.93 8.79
CA LEU A 231 -3.59 0.36 8.11
C LEU A 231 -4.14 0.18 6.69
N TYR A 232 -5.03 1.05 6.29
CA TYR A 232 -5.44 1.24 4.91
C TYR A 232 -4.96 2.60 4.43
N SER A 233 -4.26 2.63 3.31
CA SER A 233 -3.80 3.87 2.67
C SER A 233 -4.07 3.81 1.17
N THR A 234 -4.34 4.94 0.54
CA THR A 234 -4.58 4.99 -0.91
C THR A 234 -4.22 6.34 -1.49
N ALA A 235 -3.66 6.31 -2.69
CA ALA A 235 -3.47 7.46 -3.57
C ALA A 235 -3.53 6.99 -5.03
N SER A 236 -4.05 7.82 -5.92
CA SER A 236 -4.05 7.52 -7.35
C SER A 236 -2.69 7.88 -7.96
N VAL A 237 -2.05 6.90 -8.58
CA VAL A 237 -0.74 7.00 -9.25
C VAL A 237 -0.97 7.04 -10.75
N LYS A 238 -0.22 7.88 -11.45
CA LYS A 238 -0.24 8.02 -12.91
C LYS A 238 1.18 7.95 -13.44
N LEU A 239 1.51 6.86 -14.10
CA LEU A 239 2.82 6.62 -14.67
C LEU A 239 2.75 6.62 -16.19
N LYS A 240 3.78 7.14 -16.81
CA LYS A 240 3.90 7.21 -18.26
C LYS A 240 5.30 6.78 -18.69
N ALA A 241 5.41 5.60 -19.30
CA ALA A 241 6.70 5.03 -19.69
C ALA A 241 7.40 5.83 -20.81
N THR A 242 6.64 6.34 -21.78
CA THR A 242 7.13 7.15 -22.91
C THR A 242 6.09 8.23 -23.28
N PRO A 243 6.47 9.30 -23.97
CA PRO A 243 5.54 10.38 -24.33
C PRO A 243 4.31 9.93 -25.15
N ASP A 244 4.44 8.88 -25.94
CA ASP A 244 3.43 8.27 -26.80
C ASP A 244 2.61 7.16 -26.12
N ALA A 245 2.98 6.74 -24.90
CA ALA A 245 2.21 5.77 -24.13
C ALA A 245 0.99 6.44 -23.46
N THR A 246 -0.07 5.66 -23.25
CA THR A 246 -1.16 6.04 -22.34
C THR A 246 -0.67 6.00 -20.91
N GLU A 247 -1.33 6.75 -20.02
CA GLU A 247 -1.02 6.70 -18.59
C GLU A 247 -1.45 5.36 -18.00
N ALA A 248 -0.51 4.65 -17.38
CA ALA A 248 -0.80 3.55 -16.48
C ALA A 248 -1.31 4.12 -15.15
N THR A 249 -2.55 3.82 -14.79
CA THR A 249 -3.18 4.36 -13.58
C THR A 249 -3.53 3.22 -12.63
N PHE A 250 -3.14 3.35 -11.37
CA PHE A 250 -3.48 2.41 -10.30
C PHE A 250 -3.52 3.12 -8.94
N ASP A 251 -4.03 2.44 -7.93
CA ASP A 251 -4.04 2.95 -6.55
C ASP A 251 -2.84 2.39 -5.78
N ALA A 252 -1.95 3.27 -5.30
CA ALA A 252 -0.85 2.93 -4.41
C ALA A 252 -1.36 2.62 -2.99
N GLY A 253 -0.56 1.88 -2.20
CA GLY A 253 -0.86 1.50 -0.84
C GLY A 253 -1.71 0.24 -0.74
N GLY A 254 -2.94 0.38 -0.25
CA GLY A 254 -3.87 -0.72 0.03
C GLY A 254 -3.95 -1.05 1.52
N LEU A 255 -4.49 -2.23 1.83
CA LEU A 255 -4.57 -2.76 3.20
C LEU A 255 -3.21 -3.33 3.61
N SER A 256 -2.73 -2.96 4.80
CA SER A 256 -1.58 -3.60 5.44
C SER A 256 -1.92 -4.10 6.84
N VAL A 257 -1.27 -5.19 7.21
CA VAL A 257 -1.33 -5.76 8.56
C VAL A 257 0.09 -5.90 9.07
N GLY A 258 0.40 -5.23 10.18
CA GLY A 258 1.73 -5.21 10.79
C GLY A 258 1.72 -5.75 12.21
N ALA A 259 2.84 -6.34 12.61
CA ALA A 259 3.12 -6.71 13.99
C ALA A 259 4.54 -6.28 14.37
N GLY A 260 4.74 -5.91 15.64
CA GLY A 260 6.06 -5.45 16.02
C GLY A 260 6.19 -4.92 17.43
N LEU A 261 7.27 -4.18 17.65
CA LEU A 261 7.69 -3.67 18.96
C LEU A 261 7.20 -2.25 19.21
N ARG A 262 7.02 -1.93 20.50
CA ARG A 262 6.61 -0.62 21.00
C ARG A 262 7.57 -0.18 22.09
N VAL A 263 8.04 1.07 22.01
CA VAL A 263 8.85 1.69 23.06
C VAL A 263 8.16 2.96 23.52
N TYR A 264 8.03 3.11 24.82
CA TYR A 264 7.29 4.18 25.48
C TYR A 264 8.25 5.05 26.32
N PHE A 265 8.18 6.37 26.11
CA PHE A 265 9.03 7.38 26.77
C PHE A 265 8.20 8.37 27.58
#